data_012950ede92931a845c6288af8c1284a
#
_entry.id   012950ede92931a845c6288af8c1284a
#
_cell.length_a   1.000
_cell.length_b   1.000
_cell.length_c   1.000
_cell.angle_alpha   90.00
_cell.angle_beta   90.00
_cell.angle_gamma   90.00
#
_symmetry.space_group_name_H-M   'P 1'
#
loop_
_entity.id
_entity.type
_entity.pdbx_description
1 polymer ?
#
loop_
_entity_poly.entity_id
_entity_poly.type
_entity_poly.pdbx_seq_one_letter_code
_entity_poly.pdbx_strand_id
1 'polypeptide(L)'
;MRKVIAVSILSLFPLLVTDIRVSAISNKKDAMDRVVWERLVHAICMVESGCDDSARNPKSSASGRFQMLKIYVDEVNRIKGKKVYSYNDRFDPLKAREMFEIYQQHYNPNKNIDRAIILHRGKKSKSYIKNVKQEMCNL
;
A
#
# COMPACT_ATOMS: atom_id res chain seq x y z
N MET A 1 -48.96 -45.46 -27.25
CA MET A 1 -48.50 -44.09 -27.52
C MET A 1 -47.56 -43.65 -26.38
N ARG A 2 -46.26 -43.65 -26.60
CA ARG A 2 -45.27 -43.18 -25.65
C ARG A 2 -44.89 -41.73 -26.01
N LYS A 3 -45.26 -40.76 -25.14
CA LYS A 3 -44.82 -39.36 -25.27
C LYS A 3 -43.37 -39.22 -24.81
N VAL A 4 -42.48 -38.88 -25.72
CA VAL A 4 -41.10 -38.52 -25.44
C VAL A 4 -41.09 -37.07 -24.97
N ILE A 5 -40.72 -36.84 -23.70
CA ILE A 5 -40.52 -35.51 -23.15
C ILE A 5 -39.06 -35.15 -23.49
N ALA A 6 -38.89 -34.25 -24.46
CA ALA A 6 -37.61 -33.63 -24.72
C ALA A 6 -37.30 -32.58 -23.65
N VAL A 7 -36.42 -32.88 -22.73
CA VAL A 7 -35.93 -31.91 -21.74
C VAL A 7 -34.88 -31.06 -22.45
N SER A 8 -35.19 -29.79 -22.64
CA SER A 8 -34.32 -28.79 -23.22
C SER A 8 -33.19 -28.43 -22.22
N ILE A 9 -31.99 -28.95 -22.47
CA ILE A 9 -30.75 -28.59 -21.75
C ILE A 9 -30.10 -27.40 -22.48
N LEU A 10 -30.68 -26.20 -22.40
CA LEU A 10 -30.13 -25.06 -23.13
C LEU A 10 -30.18 -23.75 -22.36
N SER A 11 -29.88 -23.71 -21.06
CA SER A 11 -29.87 -22.42 -20.34
C SER A 11 -28.82 -22.22 -19.25
N LEU A 12 -27.83 -23.11 -19.08
CA LEU A 12 -26.82 -23.01 -18.02
C LEU A 12 -25.44 -22.52 -18.47
N PHE A 13 -25.18 -22.40 -19.78
CA PHE A 13 -23.85 -22.08 -20.30
C PHE A 13 -23.46 -20.58 -20.27
N PRO A 14 -24.35 -19.57 -20.36
CA PRO A 14 -23.93 -18.17 -20.34
C PRO A 14 -23.54 -17.63 -18.96
N LEU A 15 -24.03 -18.18 -17.85
CA LEU A 15 -23.73 -17.73 -16.49
C LEU A 15 -22.30 -18.07 -16.06
N LEU A 16 -21.79 -19.24 -16.39
CA LEU A 16 -20.42 -19.67 -16.03
C LEU A 16 -19.32 -18.85 -16.74
N VAL A 17 -19.55 -18.40 -17.96
CA VAL A 17 -18.58 -17.61 -18.72
C VAL A 17 -18.47 -16.18 -18.21
N THR A 18 -19.57 -15.61 -17.70
CA THR A 18 -19.56 -14.26 -17.12
C THR A 18 -18.80 -14.23 -15.80
N ASP A 19 -18.97 -15.24 -14.95
CA ASP A 19 -18.28 -15.31 -13.65
C ASP A 19 -16.76 -15.44 -13.79
N ILE A 20 -16.30 -16.24 -14.76
CA ILE A 20 -14.87 -16.41 -15.03
C ILE A 20 -14.24 -15.11 -15.57
N ARG A 21 -14.95 -14.37 -16.41
CA ARG A 21 -14.46 -13.09 -16.95
C ARG A 21 -14.39 -12.01 -15.89
N VAL A 22 -15.41 -11.92 -15.04
CA VAL A 22 -15.47 -10.94 -13.94
C VAL A 22 -14.35 -11.22 -12.92
N SER A 23 -14.12 -12.47 -12.55
CA SER A 23 -13.04 -12.84 -11.63
C SER A 23 -11.65 -12.57 -12.21
N ALA A 24 -11.43 -12.82 -13.50
CA ALA A 24 -10.16 -12.54 -14.17
C ALA A 24 -9.86 -11.03 -14.24
N ILE A 25 -10.87 -10.19 -14.48
CA ILE A 25 -10.75 -8.73 -14.50
C ILE A 25 -10.45 -8.21 -13.10
N SER A 26 -11.13 -8.70 -12.05
CA SER A 26 -10.87 -8.35 -10.66
C SER A 26 -9.43 -8.70 -10.26
N ASN A 27 -8.98 -9.92 -10.53
CA ASN A 27 -7.62 -10.36 -10.22
C ASN A 27 -6.55 -9.50 -10.91
N LYS A 28 -6.79 -9.08 -12.17
CA LYS A 28 -5.87 -8.19 -12.91
C LYS A 28 -5.83 -6.80 -12.30
N LYS A 29 -6.97 -6.26 -11.89
CA LYS A 29 -7.03 -4.97 -11.19
C LYS A 29 -6.28 -5.02 -9.87
N ASP A 30 -6.53 -6.02 -9.03
CA ASP A 30 -5.85 -6.18 -7.74
C ASP A 30 -4.34 -6.33 -7.89
N ALA A 31 -3.89 -7.02 -8.95
CA ALA A 31 -2.46 -7.12 -9.27
C ALA A 31 -1.87 -5.76 -9.66
N MET A 32 -2.59 -4.97 -10.48
CA MET A 32 -2.17 -3.63 -10.87
C MET A 32 -2.11 -2.69 -9.68
N ASP A 33 -3.13 -2.70 -8.80
CA ASP A 33 -3.18 -1.87 -7.60
C ASP A 33 -2.02 -2.19 -6.64
N ARG A 34 -1.63 -3.47 -6.53
CA ARG A 34 -0.42 -3.88 -5.79
C ARG A 34 0.86 -3.30 -6.39
N VAL A 35 1.03 -3.38 -7.71
CA VAL A 35 2.21 -2.83 -8.38
C VAL A 35 2.32 -1.32 -8.17
N VAL A 36 1.21 -0.60 -8.30
CA VAL A 36 1.17 0.86 -8.07
C VAL A 36 1.52 1.19 -6.61
N TRP A 37 1.04 0.39 -5.65
CA TRP A 37 1.35 0.57 -4.24
C TRP A 37 2.84 0.32 -3.93
N GLU A 38 3.44 -0.72 -4.50
CA GLU A 38 4.88 -0.99 -4.35
C GLU A 38 5.74 0.15 -4.91
N ARG A 39 5.37 0.68 -6.08
CA ARG A 39 6.03 1.86 -6.65
C ARG A 39 5.93 3.08 -5.73
N LEU A 40 4.77 3.32 -5.13
CA LEU A 40 4.59 4.41 -4.16
C LEU A 40 5.52 4.26 -2.97
N VAL A 41 5.56 3.08 -2.35
CA VAL A 41 6.40 2.82 -1.17
C VAL A 41 7.87 3.00 -1.48
N HIS A 42 8.31 2.49 -2.62
CA HIS A 42 9.69 2.68 -3.09
C HIS A 42 9.99 4.16 -3.37
N ALA A 43 9.10 4.87 -4.05
CA ALA A 43 9.26 6.29 -4.33
C ALA A 43 9.36 7.15 -3.06
N ILE A 44 8.54 6.88 -2.04
CA ILE A 44 8.66 7.55 -0.74
C ILE A 44 10.03 7.26 -0.12
N CYS A 45 10.46 6.01 -0.10
CA CYS A 45 11.78 5.60 0.40
C CYS A 45 12.92 6.37 -0.31
N MET A 46 12.87 6.45 -1.63
CA MET A 46 13.86 7.18 -2.44
C MET A 46 13.89 8.67 -2.13
N VAL A 47 12.72 9.31 -2.05
CA VAL A 47 12.61 10.77 -1.78
C VAL A 47 13.03 11.11 -0.35
N GLU A 48 12.81 10.23 0.63
CA GLU A 48 13.15 10.49 2.04
C GLU A 48 14.65 10.31 2.34
N SER A 49 15.28 9.30 1.77
CA SER A 49 16.68 8.98 2.14
C SER A 49 17.51 8.31 1.04
N GLY A 50 16.96 8.12 -0.16
CA GLY A 50 17.57 7.22 -1.15
C GLY A 50 17.50 5.75 -0.73
N CYS A 51 16.51 5.39 0.08
CA CYS A 51 16.36 4.06 0.69
C CYS A 51 17.52 3.64 1.63
N ASP A 52 18.21 4.60 2.25
CA ASP A 52 19.26 4.35 3.23
C ASP A 52 18.65 4.00 4.60
N ASP A 53 18.83 2.75 5.03
CA ASP A 53 18.35 2.26 6.32
C ASP A 53 19.04 2.90 7.52
N SER A 54 20.27 3.38 7.33
CA SER A 54 21.08 4.01 8.38
C SER A 54 20.86 5.53 8.49
N ALA A 55 20.09 6.12 7.57
CA ALA A 55 19.91 7.55 7.47
C ALA A 55 19.37 8.18 8.76
N ARG A 56 19.97 9.29 9.17
CA ARG A 56 19.60 10.07 10.34
C ARG A 56 19.48 11.54 9.98
N ASN A 57 18.38 12.17 10.39
CA ASN A 57 18.24 13.61 10.21
C ASN A 57 18.85 14.34 11.41
N PRO A 58 19.88 15.18 11.22
CA PRO A 58 20.54 15.88 12.32
C PRO A 58 19.65 16.95 12.99
N LYS A 59 18.57 17.37 12.33
CA LYS A 59 17.68 18.44 12.80
C LYS A 59 16.37 17.92 13.40
N SER A 60 16.16 16.59 13.40
CA SER A 60 14.91 16.00 13.92
C SER A 60 15.13 14.55 14.36
N SER A 61 14.10 13.91 14.90
CA SER A 61 14.16 12.47 15.20
C SER A 61 13.90 11.55 14.01
N ALA A 62 13.77 12.10 12.77
CA ALA A 62 13.53 11.33 11.58
C ALA A 62 14.71 10.39 11.28
N SER A 63 14.42 9.12 11.01
CA SER A 63 15.47 8.11 10.86
C SER A 63 15.03 6.96 9.94
N GLY A 64 16.03 6.25 9.39
CA GLY A 64 15.86 5.10 8.52
C GLY A 64 15.36 5.48 7.13
N ARG A 65 15.13 4.48 6.30
CA ARG A 65 14.75 4.65 4.89
C ARG A 65 13.52 5.51 4.65
N PHE A 66 12.57 5.51 5.56
CA PHE A 66 11.33 6.30 5.45
C PHE A 66 11.37 7.60 6.26
N GLN A 67 12.51 7.96 6.89
CA GLN A 67 12.66 9.13 7.73
C GLN A 67 11.52 9.28 8.76
N MET A 68 11.15 8.17 9.39
CA MET A 68 10.08 8.15 10.39
C MET A 68 10.48 8.86 11.66
N LEU A 69 9.60 9.71 12.17
CA LEU A 69 9.75 10.35 13.48
C LEU A 69 9.46 9.34 14.62
N LYS A 70 9.96 9.61 15.82
CA LYS A 70 9.61 8.81 17.01
C LYS A 70 8.11 8.74 17.23
N ILE A 71 7.39 9.88 17.08
CA ILE A 71 5.94 9.95 17.22
C ILE A 71 5.21 9.04 16.21
N TYR A 72 5.80 8.75 15.05
CA TYR A 72 5.24 7.80 14.09
C TYR A 72 5.24 6.38 14.67
N VAL A 73 6.34 5.98 15.32
CA VAL A 73 6.45 4.67 15.99
C VAL A 73 5.47 4.57 17.15
N ASP A 74 5.32 5.65 17.94
CA ASP A 74 4.37 5.70 19.06
C ASP A 74 2.93 5.53 18.56
N GLU A 75 2.60 6.16 17.42
CA GLU A 75 1.28 6.04 16.81
C GLU A 75 1.01 4.64 16.27
N VAL A 76 2.01 4.00 15.63
CA VAL A 76 1.88 2.60 15.19
C VAL A 76 1.65 1.67 16.37
N ASN A 77 2.37 1.86 17.49
CA ASN A 77 2.15 1.11 18.72
C ASN A 77 0.74 1.35 19.31
N ARG A 78 0.25 2.59 19.25
CA ARG A 78 -1.12 2.94 19.65
C ARG A 78 -2.15 2.18 18.79
N ILE A 79 -1.97 2.17 17.48
CA ILE A 79 -2.84 1.42 16.54
C ILE A 79 -2.86 -0.08 16.87
N LYS A 80 -1.70 -0.64 17.21
CA LYS A 80 -1.56 -2.06 17.62
C LYS A 80 -2.12 -2.37 19.00
N GLY A 81 -2.45 -1.35 19.80
CA GLY A 81 -2.92 -1.50 21.18
C GLY A 81 -1.84 -2.00 22.17
N LYS A 82 -0.58 -2.07 21.75
CA LYS A 82 0.56 -2.51 22.57
C LYS A 82 1.88 -2.02 21.98
N LYS A 83 2.93 -1.96 22.82
CA LYS A 83 4.28 -1.61 22.38
C LYS A 83 4.94 -2.79 21.65
N VAL A 84 4.83 -2.79 20.32
CA VAL A 84 5.43 -3.81 19.42
C VAL A 84 6.77 -3.34 18.89
N TYR A 85 6.88 -2.04 18.55
CA TYR A 85 8.06 -1.46 17.91
C TYR A 85 8.80 -0.53 18.86
N SER A 86 10.14 -0.57 18.77
CA SER A 86 11.06 0.39 19.37
C SER A 86 11.45 1.47 18.36
N TYR A 87 12.04 2.57 18.84
CA TYR A 87 12.54 3.61 17.95
C TYR A 87 13.67 3.14 17.03
N ASN A 88 14.42 2.10 17.42
CA ASN A 88 15.48 1.54 16.60
C ASN A 88 14.96 0.68 15.44
N ASP A 89 13.73 0.19 15.52
CA ASP A 89 13.13 -0.60 14.44
C ASP A 89 12.92 0.19 13.14
N ARG A 90 13.06 1.54 13.17
CA ARG A 90 13.08 2.41 11.98
C ARG A 90 14.28 2.17 11.06
N PHE A 91 15.34 1.56 11.59
CA PHE A 91 16.57 1.19 10.85
C PHE A 91 16.50 -0.24 10.28
N ASP A 92 15.53 -1.03 10.68
CA ASP A 92 15.27 -2.35 10.10
C ASP A 92 14.33 -2.18 8.90
N PRO A 93 14.74 -2.55 7.68
CA PRO A 93 13.96 -2.33 6.47
C PRO A 93 12.60 -3.03 6.48
N LEU A 94 12.52 -4.22 7.08
CA LEU A 94 11.28 -4.98 7.13
C LEU A 94 10.30 -4.38 8.15
N LYS A 95 10.79 -4.05 9.35
CA LYS A 95 9.98 -3.43 10.39
C LYS A 95 9.55 -2.01 10.03
N ALA A 96 10.42 -1.23 9.40
CA ALA A 96 10.08 0.10 8.89
C ALA A 96 8.97 0.01 7.84
N ARG A 97 9.05 -0.96 6.93
CA ARG A 97 7.99 -1.22 5.96
C ARG A 97 6.69 -1.66 6.63
N GLU A 98 6.76 -2.56 7.59
CA GLU A 98 5.59 -3.03 8.34
C GLU A 98 4.90 -1.86 9.09
N MET A 99 5.66 -1.02 9.77
CA MET A 99 5.13 0.19 10.44
C MET A 99 4.44 1.12 9.44
N PHE A 100 5.03 1.32 8.25
CA PHE A 100 4.41 2.11 7.18
C PHE A 100 3.05 1.53 6.77
N GLU A 101 2.97 0.23 6.52
CA GLU A 101 1.73 -0.45 6.10
C GLU A 101 0.64 -0.38 7.18
N ILE A 102 0.99 -0.61 8.45
CA ILE A 102 0.05 -0.52 9.58
C ILE A 102 -0.56 0.89 9.65
N TYR A 103 0.28 1.92 9.55
CA TYR A 103 -0.16 3.30 9.59
C TYR A 103 -1.08 3.64 8.41
N GLN A 104 -0.67 3.25 7.20
CA GLN A 104 -1.45 3.46 6.00
C GLN A 104 -2.78 2.70 6.03
N GLN A 105 -2.79 1.44 6.44
CA GLN A 105 -4.01 0.66 6.53
C GLN A 105 -5.03 1.28 7.49
N HIS A 106 -4.56 1.86 8.59
CA HIS A 106 -5.43 2.50 9.58
C HIS A 106 -6.03 3.81 9.05
N TYR A 107 -5.21 4.68 8.45
CA TYR A 107 -5.62 6.02 8.05
C TYR A 107 -5.99 6.17 6.57
N ASN A 108 -5.65 5.19 5.74
CA ASN A 108 -5.86 5.17 4.29
C ASN A 108 -6.26 3.78 3.78
N PRO A 109 -7.36 3.18 4.30
CA PRO A 109 -7.74 1.80 3.99
C PRO A 109 -7.99 1.58 2.49
N ASN A 110 -8.38 2.62 1.76
CA ASN A 110 -8.62 2.58 0.31
C ASN A 110 -7.35 2.74 -0.52
N LYS A 111 -6.16 2.80 0.09
CA LYS A 111 -4.87 2.95 -0.57
C LYS A 111 -4.80 4.11 -1.58
N ASN A 112 -5.43 5.24 -1.25
CA ASN A 112 -5.34 6.44 -2.08
C ASN A 112 -3.91 6.98 -2.07
N ILE A 113 -3.32 7.17 -3.23
CA ILE A 113 -1.90 7.54 -3.42
C ILE A 113 -1.60 8.92 -2.83
N ASP A 114 -2.40 9.93 -3.15
CA ASP A 114 -2.16 11.29 -2.65
C ASP A 114 -2.30 11.37 -1.13
N ARG A 115 -3.30 10.67 -0.58
CA ARG A 115 -3.50 10.56 0.86
C ARG A 115 -2.31 9.88 1.54
N ALA A 116 -1.78 8.80 0.95
CA ALA A 116 -0.63 8.11 1.49
C ALA A 116 0.61 9.02 1.60
N ILE A 117 0.88 9.79 0.55
CA ILE A 117 1.99 10.76 0.52
C ILE A 117 1.82 11.84 1.59
N ILE A 118 0.60 12.39 1.72
CA ILE A 118 0.29 13.42 2.71
C ILE A 118 0.42 12.88 4.15
N LEU A 119 -0.11 11.70 4.41
CA LEU A 119 -0.05 11.03 5.71
C LEU A 119 1.40 10.74 6.13
N HIS A 120 2.22 10.26 5.19
CA HIS A 120 3.63 9.98 5.49
C HIS A 120 4.40 11.25 5.83
N ARG A 121 4.20 12.33 5.07
CA ARG A 121 4.83 13.62 5.32
C ARG A 121 4.31 14.35 6.57
N GLY A 122 3.11 14.00 7.03
CA GLY A 122 2.42 14.64 8.15
C GLY A 122 1.80 16.01 7.81
N LYS A 123 1.99 16.50 6.59
CA LYS A 123 1.40 17.75 6.07
C LYS A 123 1.30 17.75 4.55
N LYS A 124 0.36 18.51 4.01
CA LYS A 124 0.23 18.72 2.56
C LYS A 124 1.38 19.60 2.06
N SER A 125 2.19 19.07 1.15
CA SER A 125 3.28 19.79 0.49
C SER A 125 3.24 19.48 -1.00
N LYS A 126 2.99 20.51 -1.83
CA LYS A 126 2.89 20.34 -3.30
C LYS A 126 4.20 19.85 -3.92
N SER A 127 5.34 20.36 -3.45
CA SER A 127 6.66 19.94 -3.93
C SER A 127 6.97 18.50 -3.57
N TYR A 128 6.68 18.09 -2.33
CA TYR A 128 6.89 16.72 -1.89
C TYR A 128 6.03 15.71 -2.67
N ILE A 129 4.73 16.02 -2.85
CA ILE A 129 3.82 15.19 -3.66
C ILE A 129 4.33 15.07 -5.10
N LYS A 130 4.78 16.19 -5.70
CA LYS A 130 5.36 16.18 -7.04
C LYS A 130 6.60 15.28 -7.12
N ASN A 131 7.52 15.40 -6.17
CA ASN A 131 8.76 14.62 -6.16
C ASN A 131 8.48 13.11 -6.04
N VAL A 132 7.59 12.71 -5.12
CA VAL A 132 7.21 11.29 -4.97
C VAL A 132 6.54 10.77 -6.26
N LYS A 133 5.61 11.52 -6.85
CA LYS A 133 4.97 11.10 -8.10
C LYS A 133 5.95 11.01 -9.27
N GLN A 134 6.91 11.93 -9.36
CA GLN A 134 7.97 11.87 -10.37
C GLN A 134 8.81 10.61 -10.19
N GLU A 135 9.19 10.28 -8.95
CA GLU A 135 9.94 9.06 -8.66
C GLU A 135 9.14 7.80 -9.00
N MET A 136 7.83 7.77 -8.73
CA MET A 136 6.96 6.66 -9.16
C MET A 136 6.95 6.44 -10.67
N CYS A 137 7.16 7.48 -11.48
CA CYS A 137 7.23 7.38 -12.93
C CYS A 137 8.58 6.85 -13.43
N ASN A 138 9.65 6.97 -12.63
CA ASN A 138 11.00 6.53 -12.97
C ASN A 138 11.21 5.01 -12.74
N LEU A 139 10.27 4.35 -12.07
CA LEU A 139 10.24 2.92 -11.75
C LEU A 139 9.43 2.13 -12.77
#